data_d1380f220e55a619763c0e5f252b7d4e
#
_entry.id   d1380f220e55a619763c0e5f252b7d4e
#
_cell.length_a   1.000
_cell.length_b   1.000
_cell.length_c   1.000
_cell.angle_alpha   90.00
_cell.angle_beta   90.00
_cell.angle_gamma   90.00
#
_symmetry.space_group_name_H-M   'P 1'
#
loop_
_entity.id
_entity.type
_entity.pdbx_description
1 polymer ?
#
loop_
_entity_poly.entity_id
_entity_poly.type
_entity_poly.pdbx_seq_one_letter_code
_entity_poly.pdbx_strand_id
1 'polypeptide(L)'
;DPPVLLETVCDQIAQRLLLPDALTSEIVGADLVRAQHVQDLFDNSQASYQACAIAIARRIRGLGAVVLIDRFDGQVTHASIQPEPDGGWPVVYPWRGQILPNAHALLQIAPGATFTRRVTWRDSWGRTADFYADATADDRRIITVLAGHDSWKVDPGYMIQPRDFDTRPLLTIYCCGQSRTFRGYPCPTCGTGFCPVCKNCRCDRTAKTEEACTGCFLLFQRQLLVDGLCEGCR
;
A
#
# COMPACT_ATOMS: atom_id res chain seq x y z
N ASP A 1 6.76 5.61 -21.22
CA ASP A 1 7.59 6.72 -21.71
C ASP A 1 9.06 6.27 -21.70
N PRO A 2 9.76 6.20 -22.90
CA PRO A 2 11.13 5.67 -22.99
C PRO A 2 12.16 6.35 -22.08
N PRO A 3 12.16 7.69 -21.89
CA PRO A 3 13.08 8.34 -20.95
C PRO A 3 12.91 7.89 -19.52
N VAL A 4 11.68 7.70 -19.05
CA VAL A 4 11.39 7.23 -17.67
C VAL A 4 11.86 5.79 -17.47
N LEU A 5 11.71 4.94 -18.49
CA LEU A 5 12.21 3.56 -18.44
C LEU A 5 13.74 3.53 -18.37
N LEU A 6 14.41 4.39 -19.16
CA LEU A 6 15.87 4.47 -19.14
C LEU A 6 16.39 4.93 -17.78
N GLU A 7 15.81 5.97 -17.21
CA GLU A 7 16.15 6.47 -15.87
C GLU A 7 15.96 5.38 -14.81
N THR A 8 14.81 4.68 -14.84
CA THR A 8 14.53 3.56 -13.93
C THR A 8 15.57 2.44 -14.04
N VAL A 9 15.98 2.10 -15.25
CA VAL A 9 17.00 1.06 -15.48
C VAL A 9 18.36 1.52 -14.97
N CYS A 10 18.76 2.78 -15.23
CA CYS A 10 20.00 3.35 -14.73
C CYS A 10 20.05 3.36 -13.20
N ASP A 11 18.95 3.74 -12.55
CA ASP A 11 18.83 3.71 -11.08
C ASP A 11 18.96 2.30 -10.51
N GLN A 12 18.33 1.31 -11.16
CA GLN A 12 18.45 -0.09 -10.75
C GLN A 12 19.88 -0.63 -10.92
N ILE A 13 20.56 -0.27 -12.01
CA ILE A 13 21.96 -0.67 -12.23
C ILE A 13 22.85 0.00 -11.19
N ALA A 14 22.73 1.31 -10.99
CA ALA A 14 23.50 2.06 -10.01
C ALA A 14 23.29 1.47 -8.60
N GLN A 15 22.06 1.16 -8.23
CA GLN A 15 21.75 0.55 -6.94
C GLN A 15 22.44 -0.81 -6.77
N ARG A 16 22.42 -1.68 -7.79
CA ARG A 16 23.09 -3.00 -7.74
C ARG A 16 24.61 -2.90 -7.67
N LEU A 17 25.19 -1.88 -8.29
CA LEU A 17 26.63 -1.63 -8.24
C LEU A 17 27.07 -1.08 -6.89
N LEU A 18 26.32 -0.12 -6.34
CA LEU A 18 26.64 0.54 -5.07
C LEU A 18 26.26 -0.30 -3.86
N LEU A 19 25.20 -1.11 -3.96
CA LEU A 19 24.65 -1.95 -2.90
C LEU A 19 24.39 -3.36 -3.42
N PRO A 20 25.44 -4.17 -3.59
CA PRO A 20 25.28 -5.57 -3.99
C PRO A 20 24.41 -6.33 -2.98
N ASP A 21 23.58 -7.26 -3.47
CA ASP A 21 22.72 -8.08 -2.61
C ASP A 21 23.51 -8.86 -1.55
N ALA A 22 24.76 -9.24 -1.85
CA ALA A 22 25.65 -9.89 -0.91
C ALA A 22 25.95 -9.00 0.31
N LEU A 23 26.33 -7.73 0.09
CA LEU A 23 26.59 -6.77 1.17
C LEU A 23 25.33 -6.54 2.02
N THR A 24 24.18 -6.31 1.36
CA THR A 24 22.93 -6.13 2.07
C THR A 24 22.54 -7.36 2.89
N SER A 25 22.81 -8.56 2.35
CA SER A 25 22.52 -9.82 3.05
C SER A 25 23.50 -10.07 4.20
N GLU A 26 24.75 -9.65 4.08
CA GLU A 26 25.74 -9.73 5.15
C GLU A 26 25.34 -8.83 6.33
N ILE A 27 24.96 -7.57 6.05
CA ILE A 27 24.61 -6.59 7.08
C ILE A 27 23.30 -6.92 7.78
N VAL A 28 22.26 -7.28 7.05
CA VAL A 28 20.95 -7.63 7.63
C VAL A 28 20.97 -9.06 8.20
N GLY A 29 21.70 -9.96 7.57
CA GLY A 29 21.76 -11.36 7.97
C GLY A 29 20.40 -12.06 7.92
N ALA A 30 20.16 -12.94 8.88
CA ALA A 30 18.86 -13.58 9.14
C ALA A 30 17.98 -12.78 10.10
N ASP A 31 18.47 -11.66 10.60
CA ASP A 31 17.85 -10.87 11.63
C ASP A 31 16.66 -10.06 11.09
N LEU A 32 15.90 -9.51 12.04
CA LEU A 32 14.84 -8.57 11.72
C LEU A 32 15.43 -7.25 11.23
N VAL A 33 14.83 -6.68 10.20
CA VAL A 33 15.24 -5.37 9.68
C VAL A 33 15.12 -4.31 10.77
N ARG A 34 16.19 -3.51 10.94
CA ARG A 34 16.29 -2.42 11.90
C ARG A 34 16.78 -1.13 11.25
N ALA A 35 16.55 -0.01 11.89
CA ALA A 35 17.02 1.29 11.43
C ALA A 35 18.57 1.34 11.36
N GLN A 36 19.25 0.67 12.28
CA GLN A 36 20.71 0.58 12.31
C GLN A 36 21.28 -0.02 11.03
N HIS A 37 20.62 -0.99 10.40
CA HIS A 37 21.11 -1.58 9.13
C HIS A 37 21.20 -0.56 7.98
N VAL A 38 20.39 0.52 8.00
CA VAL A 38 20.53 1.61 7.02
C VAL A 38 21.82 2.38 7.25
N GLN A 39 22.16 2.65 8.51
CA GLN A 39 23.41 3.29 8.90
C GLN A 39 24.61 2.40 8.54
N ASP A 40 24.54 1.12 8.90
CA ASP A 40 25.61 0.16 8.63
C ASP A 40 25.86 0.01 7.12
N LEU A 41 24.81 -0.02 6.29
CA LEU A 41 24.95 -0.01 4.84
C LEU A 41 25.59 1.27 4.32
N PHE A 42 25.23 2.42 4.86
CA PHE A 42 25.83 3.69 4.49
C PHE A 42 27.32 3.73 4.82
N ASP A 43 27.69 3.28 6.02
CA ASP A 43 29.06 3.30 6.50
C ASP A 43 29.98 2.30 5.76
N ASN A 44 29.40 1.21 5.24
CA ASN A 44 30.12 0.15 4.52
C ASN A 44 29.99 0.21 2.98
N SER A 45 29.41 1.29 2.44
CA SER A 45 29.23 1.46 0.99
C SER A 45 29.52 2.90 0.54
N GLN A 46 29.50 3.12 -0.77
CA GLN A 46 29.54 4.46 -1.37
C GLN A 46 28.12 4.99 -1.71
N ALA A 47 27.10 4.32 -1.20
CA ALA A 47 25.71 4.65 -1.49
C ALA A 47 25.20 5.81 -0.63
N SER A 48 24.22 6.53 -1.12
CA SER A 48 23.50 7.54 -0.32
C SER A 48 22.58 6.87 0.71
N TYR A 49 22.23 7.60 1.77
CA TYR A 49 21.22 7.13 2.73
C TYR A 49 19.88 6.76 2.07
N GLN A 50 19.50 7.47 1.01
CA GLN A 50 18.29 7.17 0.26
C GLN A 50 18.38 5.80 -0.44
N ALA A 51 19.51 5.52 -1.06
CA ALA A 51 19.76 4.22 -1.70
C ALA A 51 19.78 3.08 -0.66
N CYS A 52 20.41 3.31 0.49
CA CYS A 52 20.41 2.37 1.61
C CYS A 52 18.99 2.12 2.15
N ALA A 53 18.20 3.19 2.31
CA ALA A 53 16.81 3.10 2.74
C ALA A 53 15.96 2.27 1.77
N ILE A 54 16.13 2.44 0.45
CA ILE A 54 15.44 1.64 -0.58
C ILE A 54 15.85 0.16 -0.47
N ALA A 55 17.15 -0.12 -0.32
CA ALA A 55 17.65 -1.49 -0.21
C ALA A 55 17.10 -2.20 1.03
N ILE A 56 17.07 -1.51 2.17
CA ILE A 56 16.54 -2.05 3.44
C ILE A 56 15.03 -2.20 3.38
N ALA A 57 14.28 -1.25 2.78
CA ALA A 57 12.81 -1.36 2.66
C ALA A 57 12.39 -2.65 1.96
N ARG A 58 13.10 -3.07 0.91
CA ARG A 58 12.84 -4.31 0.17
C ARG A 58 13.04 -5.59 0.99
N ARG A 59 13.72 -5.51 2.14
CA ARG A 59 13.93 -6.63 3.07
C ARG A 59 12.85 -6.72 4.15
N ILE A 60 11.97 -5.72 4.26
CA ILE A 60 10.85 -5.76 5.18
C ILE A 60 9.87 -6.83 4.71
N ARG A 61 9.48 -7.71 5.61
CA ARG A 61 8.45 -8.72 5.34
C ARG A 61 7.07 -8.12 5.58
N GLY A 62 6.25 -8.10 4.53
CA GLY A 62 4.91 -7.48 4.58
C GLY A 62 4.96 -5.95 4.48
N LEU A 63 3.89 -5.32 4.96
CA LEU A 63 3.76 -3.87 4.92
C LEU A 63 4.78 -3.18 5.80
N GLY A 64 5.50 -2.22 5.24
CA GLY A 64 6.43 -1.40 5.98
C GLY A 64 6.98 -0.22 5.21
N ALA A 65 7.88 0.52 5.84
CA ALA A 65 8.58 1.63 5.22
C ALA A 65 9.94 1.87 5.89
N VAL A 66 10.88 2.42 5.14
CA VAL A 66 12.08 3.06 5.68
C VAL A 66 11.96 4.56 5.44
N VAL A 67 12.08 5.34 6.50
CA VAL A 67 11.87 6.79 6.49
C VAL A 67 13.11 7.49 7.03
N LEU A 68 13.56 8.51 6.29
CA LEU A 68 14.61 9.44 6.72
C LEU A 68 13.95 10.76 7.06
N ILE A 69 14.20 11.27 8.26
CA ILE A 69 13.61 12.49 8.78
C ILE A 69 14.74 13.45 9.15
N ASP A 70 14.65 14.68 8.71
CA ASP A 70 15.51 15.75 9.20
C ASP A 70 15.16 16.05 10.66
N ARG A 71 16.16 16.09 11.52
CA ARG A 71 15.96 16.24 12.95
C ARG A 71 15.60 17.67 13.36
N PHE A 72 16.03 18.66 12.59
CA PHE A 72 15.86 20.08 12.95
C PHE A 72 14.45 20.57 12.71
N ASP A 73 13.86 20.19 11.58
CA ASP A 73 12.53 20.66 11.18
C ASP A 73 11.46 19.54 11.21
N GLY A 74 11.86 18.32 11.49
CA GLY A 74 10.96 17.16 11.51
C GLY A 74 10.43 16.76 10.14
N GLN A 75 11.07 17.24 9.05
CA GLN A 75 10.64 16.95 7.70
C GLN A 75 11.11 15.57 7.24
N VAL A 76 10.20 14.79 6.65
CA VAL A 76 10.53 13.55 5.94
C VAL A 76 11.31 13.91 4.67
N THR A 77 12.60 13.60 4.65
CA THR A 77 13.47 13.84 3.49
C THR A 77 13.38 12.72 2.46
N HIS A 78 13.08 11.51 2.92
CA HIS A 78 12.89 10.34 2.07
C HIS A 78 11.95 9.32 2.75
N ALA A 79 11.14 8.64 1.94
CA ALA A 79 10.34 7.51 2.38
C ALA A 79 10.33 6.42 1.30
N SER A 80 10.74 5.23 1.67
CA SER A 80 10.69 4.05 0.81
C SER A 80 9.67 3.09 1.37
N ILE A 81 8.56 2.89 0.65
CA ILE A 81 7.44 2.07 1.08
C ILE A 81 7.58 0.67 0.52
N GLN A 82 7.44 -0.33 1.39
CA GLN A 82 7.23 -1.72 1.01
C GLN A 82 5.74 -2.03 1.15
N PRO A 83 5.01 -2.21 0.04
CA PRO A 83 3.58 -2.54 0.10
C PRO A 83 3.36 -3.97 0.58
N GLU A 84 2.16 -4.25 1.07
CA GLU A 84 1.76 -5.62 1.40
C GLU A 84 1.66 -6.43 0.10
N PRO A 85 2.25 -7.63 0.02
CA PRO A 85 2.22 -8.46 -1.20
C PRO A 85 0.80 -8.73 -1.73
N ASP A 86 -0.14 -9.02 -0.83
CA ASP A 86 -1.53 -9.33 -1.17
C ASP A 86 -2.47 -8.13 -1.01
N GLY A 87 -2.14 -7.17 -0.14
CA GLY A 87 -2.97 -6.02 0.21
C GLY A 87 -2.64 -4.74 -0.55
N GLY A 88 -1.46 -4.65 -1.15
CA GLY A 88 -1.01 -3.48 -1.89
C GLY A 88 -0.57 -2.30 -1.01
N TRP A 89 -0.78 -1.08 -1.50
CA TRP A 89 -0.34 0.13 -0.81
C TRP A 89 -1.24 0.48 0.39
N PRO A 90 -0.66 0.91 1.53
CA PRO A 90 -1.43 1.35 2.67
C PRO A 90 -2.17 2.66 2.39
N VAL A 91 -3.29 2.87 3.09
CA VAL A 91 -4.07 4.12 2.99
C VAL A 91 -3.33 5.28 3.63
N VAL A 92 -2.62 5.04 4.72
CA VAL A 92 -1.80 6.01 5.46
C VAL A 92 -0.36 5.56 5.40
N TYR A 93 0.52 6.40 4.88
CA TYR A 93 1.95 6.11 4.75
C TYR A 93 2.76 7.41 4.82
N PRO A 94 4.06 7.33 5.20
CA PRO A 94 4.96 8.47 5.15
C PRO A 94 5.27 8.89 3.69
N TRP A 95 5.41 10.21 3.46
CA TRP A 95 5.82 10.72 2.14
C TRP A 95 6.86 11.82 2.30
N ARG A 96 7.66 11.99 1.28
CA ARG A 96 8.69 13.04 1.23
C ARG A 96 8.06 14.43 1.33
N GLY A 97 8.64 15.29 2.17
CA GLY A 97 8.16 16.65 2.43
C GLY A 97 7.14 16.76 3.54
N GLN A 98 6.67 15.63 4.10
CA GLN A 98 5.80 15.66 5.27
C GLN A 98 6.55 16.18 6.49
N ILE A 99 5.92 17.06 7.26
CA ILE A 99 6.45 17.57 8.52
C ILE A 99 5.74 16.83 9.66
N LEU A 100 6.50 16.23 10.54
CA LEU A 100 5.97 15.58 11.74
C LEU A 100 5.64 16.63 12.81
N PRO A 101 4.56 16.44 13.59
CA PRO A 101 4.29 17.26 14.75
C PRO A 101 5.46 17.24 15.75
N ASN A 102 5.78 18.36 16.38
CA ASN A 102 6.89 18.43 17.33
C ASN A 102 6.78 17.43 18.51
N ALA A 103 5.56 17.04 18.88
CA ALA A 103 5.30 16.03 19.89
C ALA A 103 5.40 14.59 19.37
N HIS A 104 5.75 14.38 18.09
CA HIS A 104 5.85 13.03 17.54
C HIS A 104 6.99 12.25 18.21
N ALA A 105 6.71 11.01 18.58
CA ALA A 105 7.63 10.19 19.38
C ALA A 105 9.02 10.01 18.74
N LEU A 106 9.09 9.98 17.42
CA LEU A 106 10.35 9.86 16.69
C LEU A 106 11.25 11.09 16.85
N LEU A 107 10.69 12.31 16.97
CA LEU A 107 11.45 13.54 17.15
C LEU A 107 12.05 13.67 18.56
N GLN A 108 11.60 12.84 19.49
CA GLN A 108 12.09 12.85 20.88
C GLN A 108 13.29 11.91 21.10
N ILE A 109 13.78 11.24 20.04
CA ILE A 109 14.93 10.33 20.13
C ILE A 109 16.20 11.16 20.27
N ALA A 110 17.01 10.89 21.32
CA ALA A 110 18.30 11.54 21.50
C ALA A 110 19.30 11.06 20.42
N PRO A 111 20.29 11.89 20.01
CA PRO A 111 21.37 11.43 19.16
C PRO A 111 22.11 10.22 19.74
N GLY A 112 22.41 9.24 18.93
CA GLY A 112 23.04 7.99 19.34
C GLY A 112 22.11 7.00 20.05
N ALA A 113 20.84 7.38 20.32
CA ALA A 113 19.89 6.46 20.93
C ALA A 113 19.13 5.63 19.88
N THR A 114 18.68 4.47 20.32
CA THR A 114 17.76 3.60 19.58
C THR A 114 16.39 3.60 20.24
N PHE A 115 15.36 3.27 19.43
CA PHE A 115 13.99 3.36 19.87
C PHE A 115 13.20 2.25 19.16
N THR A 116 12.50 1.44 19.91
CA THR A 116 11.64 0.40 19.34
C THR A 116 10.31 0.43 20.07
N ARG A 117 9.26 0.96 19.44
CA ARG A 117 7.90 1.03 19.99
C ARG A 117 6.84 1.23 18.90
N ARG A 118 5.58 1.20 19.31
CA ARG A 118 4.45 1.57 18.49
C ARG A 118 4.35 3.08 18.34
N VAL A 119 4.12 3.58 17.11
CA VAL A 119 3.92 4.99 16.77
C VAL A 119 2.67 5.16 15.92
N THR A 120 1.98 6.28 16.09
CA THR A 120 0.85 6.64 15.24
C THR A 120 1.32 7.58 14.14
N TRP A 121 1.11 7.19 12.89
CA TRP A 121 1.37 8.02 11.72
C TRP A 121 0.09 8.71 11.27
N ARG A 122 0.19 9.97 10.85
CA ARG A 122 -0.96 10.75 10.37
C ARG A 122 -0.68 11.29 8.97
N ASP A 123 -1.63 11.16 8.05
CA ASP A 123 -1.54 11.71 6.71
C ASP A 123 -2.05 13.19 6.64
N SER A 124 -1.94 13.79 5.44
CA SER A 124 -2.38 15.16 5.19
C SER A 124 -3.89 15.37 5.31
N TRP A 125 -4.68 14.29 5.25
CA TRP A 125 -6.15 14.33 5.40
C TRP A 125 -6.60 14.04 6.83
N GLY A 126 -5.65 13.90 7.76
CA GLY A 126 -5.94 13.65 9.17
C GLY A 126 -6.22 12.18 9.50
N ARG A 127 -6.14 11.25 8.55
CA ARG A 127 -6.27 9.81 8.81
C ARG A 127 -5.04 9.32 9.54
N THR A 128 -5.22 8.36 10.42
CA THR A 128 -4.13 7.80 11.24
C THR A 128 -3.98 6.31 11.02
N ALA A 129 -2.76 5.83 11.12
CA ALA A 129 -2.43 4.41 11.23
C ALA A 129 -1.31 4.23 12.26
N ASP A 130 -1.35 3.12 12.99
CA ASP A 130 -0.27 2.77 13.89
C ASP A 130 0.69 1.82 13.19
N PHE A 131 1.95 2.06 13.43
CA PHE A 131 3.04 1.21 12.98
C PHE A 131 3.92 0.84 14.18
N TYR A 132 4.58 -0.29 14.08
CA TYR A 132 5.73 -0.58 14.91
C TYR A 132 6.93 0.09 14.27
N ALA A 133 7.71 0.78 15.06
CA ALA A 133 8.86 1.55 14.63
C ALA A 133 10.12 1.07 15.34
N ASP A 134 11.15 0.80 14.56
CA ASP A 134 12.53 0.72 15.04
C ASP A 134 13.28 1.92 14.46
N ALA A 135 13.92 2.71 15.30
CA ALA A 135 14.54 3.95 14.88
C ALA A 135 15.89 4.19 15.56
N THR A 136 16.77 4.90 14.86
CA THR A 136 18.02 5.44 15.39
C THR A 136 18.15 6.90 14.94
N ALA A 137 18.89 7.69 15.69
CA ALA A 137 19.10 9.10 15.39
C ALA A 137 20.57 9.47 15.48
N ASP A 138 21.05 10.24 14.52
CA ASP A 138 22.29 11.01 14.61
C ASP A 138 21.99 12.49 14.91
N ASP A 139 23.00 13.37 14.85
CA ASP A 139 22.84 14.80 15.11
C ASP A 139 21.97 15.52 14.06
N ARG A 140 21.82 14.97 12.86
CA ARG A 140 21.14 15.61 11.74
C ARG A 140 19.85 14.90 11.33
N ARG A 141 19.77 13.58 11.53
CA ARG A 141 18.67 12.78 10.99
C ARG A 141 18.17 11.73 11.95
N ILE A 142 16.95 11.31 11.69
CA ILE A 142 16.36 10.14 12.30
C ILE A 142 16.10 9.14 11.18
N ILE A 143 16.60 7.93 11.35
CA ILE A 143 16.34 6.80 10.45
C ILE A 143 15.30 5.95 11.16
N THR A 144 14.21 5.61 10.51
CA THR A 144 13.20 4.73 11.09
C THR A 144 12.74 3.67 10.11
N VAL A 145 12.60 2.45 10.59
CA VAL A 145 11.91 1.35 9.94
C VAL A 145 10.54 1.23 10.56
N LEU A 146 9.51 1.32 9.75
CA LEU A 146 8.12 1.12 10.11
C LEU A 146 7.64 -0.25 9.63
N ALA A 147 6.91 -0.97 10.46
CA ALA A 147 6.28 -2.24 10.09
C ALA A 147 4.81 -2.23 10.47
N GLY A 148 3.96 -2.81 9.62
CA GLY A 148 2.53 -2.94 9.88
C GLY A 148 2.19 -4.00 10.93
N HIS A 149 3.14 -4.90 11.23
CA HIS A 149 3.02 -5.94 12.24
C HIS A 149 4.16 -5.86 13.27
N ASP A 150 3.96 -6.43 14.45
CA ASP A 150 4.97 -6.41 15.52
C ASP A 150 6.11 -7.40 15.25
N SER A 151 7.08 -6.97 14.45
CA SER A 151 8.28 -7.74 14.16
C SER A 151 9.24 -7.82 15.35
N TRP A 152 9.23 -6.83 16.22
CA TRP A 152 10.24 -6.68 17.29
C TRP A 152 9.73 -7.08 18.67
N LYS A 153 8.49 -7.64 18.77
CA LYS A 153 7.87 -8.06 20.03
C LYS A 153 7.76 -6.91 21.05
N VAL A 154 7.35 -5.75 20.54
CA VAL A 154 7.15 -4.53 21.34
C VAL A 154 5.99 -4.70 22.32
N ASP A 155 4.90 -5.34 21.84
CA ASP A 155 3.69 -5.62 22.59
C ASP A 155 3.51 -7.13 22.79
N PRO A 156 4.24 -7.77 23.70
CA PRO A 156 4.12 -9.21 23.93
C PRO A 156 2.69 -9.56 24.37
N GLY A 157 2.01 -10.33 23.55
CA GLY A 157 0.64 -10.77 23.78
C GLY A 157 -0.43 -9.99 23.00
N TYR A 158 -0.09 -8.95 22.29
CA TYR A 158 -1.02 -8.26 21.40
C TYR A 158 -0.99 -8.90 20.00
N MET A 159 -1.92 -9.81 19.76
CA MET A 159 -2.18 -10.29 18.39
C MET A 159 -2.87 -9.15 17.66
N ILE A 160 -2.12 -8.38 16.87
CA ILE A 160 -2.73 -7.45 15.94
C ILE A 160 -3.44 -8.28 14.90
N GLN A 161 -4.77 -8.17 14.86
CA GLN A 161 -5.51 -8.61 13.69
C GLN A 161 -4.93 -7.85 12.49
N PRO A 162 -4.64 -8.52 11.36
CA PRO A 162 -4.19 -7.85 10.15
C PRO A 162 -5.12 -6.66 9.90
N ARG A 163 -4.57 -5.46 9.88
CA ARG A 163 -5.39 -4.28 9.57
C ARG A 163 -5.81 -4.41 8.14
N ASP A 164 -7.09 -4.49 7.95
CA ASP A 164 -7.70 -4.45 6.64
C ASP A 164 -7.62 -3.02 6.13
N PHE A 165 -6.55 -2.70 5.40
CA PHE A 165 -6.33 -1.38 4.82
C PHE A 165 -7.29 -1.09 3.66
N ASP A 166 -7.95 -2.12 3.14
CA ASP A 166 -8.95 -1.99 2.11
C ASP A 166 -10.31 -1.70 2.76
N THR A 167 -10.66 -0.42 2.87
CA THR A 167 -11.93 0.04 3.42
C THR A 167 -13.13 -0.19 2.50
N ARG A 168 -12.91 -0.74 1.28
CA ARG A 168 -13.98 -1.07 0.37
C ARG A 168 -14.85 -2.18 0.98
N PRO A 169 -16.18 -2.09 0.86
CA PRO A 169 -17.08 -3.10 1.39
C PRO A 169 -16.82 -4.46 0.76
N LEU A 170 -16.96 -5.51 1.56
CA LEU A 170 -16.92 -6.89 1.07
C LEU A 170 -18.24 -7.19 0.34
N LEU A 171 -18.14 -7.53 -0.93
CA LEU A 171 -19.29 -7.81 -1.79
C LEU A 171 -19.25 -9.26 -2.23
N THR A 172 -20.40 -9.92 -2.16
CA THR A 172 -20.58 -11.27 -2.72
C THR A 172 -21.52 -11.19 -3.91
N ILE A 173 -21.08 -11.72 -5.04
CA ILE A 173 -21.87 -11.77 -6.27
C ILE A 173 -21.88 -13.20 -6.83
N TYR A 174 -22.96 -13.54 -7.54
CA TYR A 174 -23.01 -14.72 -8.41
C TYR A 174 -22.95 -14.25 -9.87
N CYS A 175 -21.85 -14.59 -10.56
CA CYS A 175 -21.63 -14.20 -11.94
C CYS A 175 -20.65 -15.16 -12.64
N CYS A 176 -20.80 -15.30 -13.97
CA CYS A 176 -19.97 -16.22 -14.78
C CYS A 176 -19.96 -17.66 -14.23
N GLY A 177 -21.14 -18.13 -13.73
CA GLY A 177 -21.33 -19.48 -13.20
C GLY A 177 -20.73 -19.73 -11.81
N GLN A 178 -20.20 -18.71 -11.13
CA GLN A 178 -19.53 -18.86 -9.83
C GLN A 178 -19.95 -17.76 -8.83
N SER A 179 -20.01 -18.15 -7.55
CA SER A 179 -20.06 -17.19 -6.45
C SER A 179 -18.67 -16.68 -6.14
N ARG A 180 -18.52 -15.36 -6.02
CA ARG A 180 -17.24 -14.71 -5.72
C ARG A 180 -17.43 -13.64 -4.66
N THR A 181 -16.55 -13.63 -3.69
CA THR A 181 -16.47 -12.59 -2.66
C THR A 181 -15.19 -11.77 -2.89
N PHE A 182 -15.32 -10.46 -2.95
CA PHE A 182 -14.22 -9.53 -3.17
C PHE A 182 -14.54 -8.16 -2.58
N ARG A 183 -13.53 -7.34 -2.37
CA ARG A 183 -13.71 -5.96 -1.94
C ARG A 183 -13.87 -5.04 -3.14
N GLY A 184 -14.84 -4.15 -3.06
CA GLY A 184 -15.12 -3.22 -4.14
C GLY A 184 -16.26 -2.27 -3.79
N TYR A 185 -16.46 -1.26 -4.62
CA TYR A 185 -17.63 -0.38 -4.49
C TYR A 185 -18.83 -1.00 -5.22
N PRO A 186 -20.03 -0.95 -4.62
CA PRO A 186 -21.22 -1.39 -5.29
C PRO A 186 -21.59 -0.44 -6.44
N CYS A 187 -22.25 -0.97 -7.44
CA CYS A 187 -22.84 -0.16 -8.51
C CYS A 187 -23.85 0.84 -7.89
N PRO A 188 -23.77 2.14 -8.21
CA PRO A 188 -24.64 3.15 -7.63
C PRO A 188 -26.12 2.96 -7.99
N THR A 189 -26.40 2.26 -9.09
CA THR A 189 -27.77 2.02 -9.57
C THR A 189 -28.41 0.78 -8.97
N CYS A 190 -27.70 -0.37 -8.92
CA CYS A 190 -28.30 -1.63 -8.47
C CYS A 190 -27.72 -2.17 -7.14
N GLY A 191 -26.75 -1.50 -6.55
CA GLY A 191 -26.13 -1.90 -5.29
C GLY A 191 -25.28 -3.17 -5.36
N THR A 192 -25.19 -3.86 -6.52
CA THR A 192 -24.38 -5.08 -6.66
C THR A 192 -22.95 -4.76 -7.11
N GLY A 193 -22.00 -5.59 -6.73
CA GLY A 193 -20.62 -5.44 -7.16
C GLY A 193 -20.41 -5.68 -8.67
N PHE A 194 -19.39 -5.05 -9.23
CA PHE A 194 -18.93 -5.35 -10.59
C PHE A 194 -18.16 -6.66 -10.59
N CYS A 195 -18.52 -7.58 -11.47
CA CYS A 195 -17.83 -8.87 -11.56
C CYS A 195 -16.35 -8.69 -11.93
N PRO A 196 -15.40 -9.24 -11.17
CA PRO A 196 -13.98 -9.09 -11.49
C PRO A 196 -13.57 -9.74 -12.82
N VAL A 197 -14.36 -10.67 -13.33
CA VAL A 197 -14.09 -11.37 -14.60
C VAL A 197 -14.66 -10.61 -15.79
N CYS A 198 -15.99 -10.41 -15.83
CA CYS A 198 -16.65 -9.79 -16.98
C CYS A 198 -16.81 -8.27 -16.84
N LYS A 199 -16.42 -7.68 -15.70
CA LYS A 199 -16.51 -6.25 -15.36
C LYS A 199 -17.93 -5.65 -15.36
N ASN A 200 -18.96 -6.47 -15.46
CA ASN A 200 -20.36 -6.05 -15.51
C ASN A 200 -21.02 -6.14 -14.13
N CYS A 201 -21.86 -5.17 -13.81
CA CYS A 201 -22.79 -5.23 -12.68
C CYS A 201 -24.11 -5.91 -13.08
N ARG A 202 -25.11 -5.90 -12.19
CA ARG A 202 -26.45 -6.41 -12.50
C ARG A 202 -27.14 -5.60 -13.58
N CYS A 203 -27.04 -4.26 -13.54
CA CYS A 203 -27.65 -3.38 -14.56
C CYS A 203 -27.11 -3.69 -15.96
N ASP A 204 -25.79 -3.85 -16.10
CA ASP A 204 -25.17 -4.13 -17.41
C ASP A 204 -25.63 -5.46 -17.99
N ARG A 205 -25.87 -6.45 -17.12
CA ARG A 205 -26.37 -7.77 -17.55
C ARG A 205 -27.82 -7.70 -17.96
N THR A 206 -28.64 -6.98 -17.19
CA THR A 206 -30.05 -6.77 -17.50
C THR A 206 -30.20 -6.00 -18.82
N ALA A 207 -29.45 -4.89 -18.98
CA ALA A 207 -29.45 -4.11 -20.22
C ALA A 207 -29.03 -4.92 -21.47
N LYS A 208 -28.20 -5.96 -21.30
CA LYS A 208 -27.82 -6.85 -22.40
C LYS A 208 -28.87 -7.91 -22.75
N THR A 209 -29.76 -8.22 -21.80
CA THR A 209 -30.79 -9.26 -21.96
C THR A 209 -32.18 -8.70 -22.19
N GLU A 210 -32.39 -7.42 -21.90
CA GLU A 210 -33.66 -6.74 -22.04
C GLU A 210 -33.64 -5.72 -23.18
N GLU A 211 -34.75 -5.57 -23.88
CA GLU A 211 -34.94 -4.64 -24.96
C GLU A 211 -36.36 -4.02 -24.84
N ALA A 212 -36.48 -2.74 -25.20
CA ALA A 212 -37.78 -2.07 -25.14
C ALA A 212 -38.66 -2.50 -26.32
N CYS A 213 -39.91 -2.87 -26.02
CA CYS A 213 -40.90 -3.07 -27.05
C CYS A 213 -41.18 -1.73 -27.79
N THR A 214 -41.14 -1.76 -29.12
CA THR A 214 -41.35 -0.56 -29.94
C THR A 214 -42.77 -0.04 -29.91
N GLY A 215 -43.73 -0.86 -29.47
CA GLY A 215 -45.15 -0.48 -29.36
C GLY A 215 -45.52 0.15 -28.02
N CYS A 216 -45.08 -0.43 -26.87
CA CYS A 216 -45.48 0.05 -25.54
C CYS A 216 -44.29 0.59 -24.71
N PHE A 217 -43.05 0.54 -25.22
CA PHE A 217 -41.83 1.00 -24.60
C PHE A 217 -41.47 0.32 -23.26
N LEU A 218 -42.15 -0.78 -22.90
CA LEU A 218 -41.81 -1.59 -21.74
C LEU A 218 -40.62 -2.50 -22.03
N LEU A 219 -39.79 -2.74 -21.02
CA LEU A 219 -38.62 -3.63 -21.14
C LEU A 219 -39.06 -5.09 -21.04
N PHE A 220 -38.63 -5.89 -22.00
CA PHE A 220 -38.86 -7.33 -22.06
C PHE A 220 -37.51 -8.05 -22.31
N GLN A 221 -37.45 -9.29 -21.91
CA GLN A 221 -36.32 -10.12 -22.31
C GLN A 221 -36.32 -10.22 -23.84
N ARG A 222 -35.15 -9.99 -24.46
CA ARG A 222 -35.00 -9.95 -25.92
C ARG A 222 -35.62 -11.12 -26.66
N GLN A 223 -35.57 -12.30 -26.04
CA GLN A 223 -36.16 -13.54 -26.58
C GLN A 223 -37.72 -13.55 -26.58
N LEU A 224 -38.35 -12.65 -25.86
CA LEU A 224 -39.84 -12.51 -25.81
C LEU A 224 -40.35 -11.48 -26.81
N LEU A 225 -39.48 -10.77 -27.48
CA LEU A 225 -39.80 -9.85 -28.54
C LEU A 225 -39.69 -10.54 -29.89
N VAL A 226 -40.72 -10.37 -30.73
CA VAL A 226 -40.71 -10.78 -32.13
C VAL A 226 -40.91 -9.53 -32.98
N ASP A 227 -39.96 -9.26 -33.87
CA ASP A 227 -39.86 -8.03 -34.65
C ASP A 227 -39.90 -6.75 -33.83
N GLY A 228 -39.32 -6.80 -32.57
CA GLY A 228 -39.28 -5.68 -31.64
C GLY A 228 -40.60 -5.42 -30.89
N LEU A 229 -41.63 -6.27 -31.02
CA LEU A 229 -42.90 -6.16 -30.36
C LEU A 229 -43.11 -7.26 -29.31
N CYS A 230 -43.70 -6.91 -28.17
CA CYS A 230 -44.14 -7.85 -27.16
C CYS A 230 -45.48 -8.52 -27.58
N GLU A 231 -45.86 -9.58 -26.88
CA GLU A 231 -47.07 -10.34 -27.17
C GLU A 231 -48.36 -9.45 -27.14
N GLY A 232 -48.41 -8.47 -26.24
CA GLY A 232 -49.54 -7.55 -26.14
C GLY A 232 -49.58 -6.43 -27.19
N CYS A 233 -48.53 -6.24 -27.99
CA CYS A 233 -48.42 -5.23 -29.04
C CYS A 233 -48.38 -5.82 -30.45
N ARG A 234 -48.37 -7.13 -30.56
CA ARG A 234 -48.56 -7.88 -31.81
C ARG A 234 -50.02 -8.07 -32.11
#